data_ff6c10bd17ee7f2405501bc0cc1844b8
#
_entry.id   ff6c10bd17ee7f2405501bc0cc1844b8
#
_cell.length_a   1.000
_cell.length_b   1.000
_cell.length_c   1.000
_cell.angle_alpha   90.00
_cell.angle_beta   90.00
_cell.angle_gamma   90.00
#
_symmetry.space_group_name_H-M   'P 1'
#
loop_
_entity.id
_entity.type
_entity.pdbx_description
1 polymer ?
#
loop_
_entity_poly.entity_id
_entity_poly.type
_entity_poly.pdbx_seq_one_letter_code
_entity_poly.pdbx_strand_id
1 'polypeptide(L)'
;MRNIKFVMELLDKQLGVSTGASDFGYESVTLDRSELDTDLLPGYFDEIQTDETLLIHFYNVDDYIVYIVADEKDSRWWLVGILKSGKLAYSRRFDL
;
A
#
# COMPACT_ATOMS: atom_id res chain seq x y z
N MET A 1 0.85 4.38 15.61
CA MET A 1 0.50 4.25 14.18
C MET A 1 0.35 2.77 13.85
N ARG A 2 -0.80 2.41 13.35
CA ARG A 2 -1.14 1.02 13.06
C ARG A 2 -0.32 0.51 11.86
N ASN A 3 0.10 -0.74 11.91
CA ASN A 3 0.85 -1.41 10.84
C ASN A 3 2.25 -0.83 10.55
N ILE A 4 2.72 0.11 11.35
CA ILE A 4 4.01 0.75 11.07
C ILE A 4 5.17 -0.25 11.12
N LYS A 5 5.11 -1.21 12.02
CA LYS A 5 6.14 -2.23 12.13
C LYS A 5 6.26 -3.06 10.85
N PHE A 6 5.12 -3.46 10.30
CA PHE A 6 5.07 -4.18 9.02
C PHE A 6 5.68 -3.36 7.89
N VAL A 7 5.32 -2.07 7.83
CA VAL A 7 5.82 -1.16 6.79
C VAL A 7 7.33 -0.99 6.88
N MET A 8 7.85 -0.80 8.10
CA MET A 8 9.30 -0.67 8.33
C MET A 8 10.05 -1.92 7.91
N GLU A 9 9.55 -3.08 8.31
CA GLU A 9 10.15 -4.36 7.95
C GLU A 9 10.12 -4.61 6.44
N LEU A 10 9.05 -4.20 5.79
CA LEU A 10 8.90 -4.36 4.35
C LEU A 10 9.95 -3.53 3.59
N LEU A 11 10.11 -2.27 3.96
CA LEU A 11 11.11 -1.40 3.35
C LEU A 11 12.53 -1.94 3.56
N ASP A 12 12.84 -2.41 4.76
CA ASP A 12 14.14 -2.98 5.06
C ASP A 12 14.38 -4.25 4.25
N LYS A 13 13.42 -5.15 4.24
CA LYS A 13 13.55 -6.45 3.58
C LYS A 13 13.62 -6.36 2.07
N GLN A 14 12.79 -5.51 1.47
CA GLN A 14 12.67 -5.45 0.03
C GLN A 14 13.62 -4.46 -0.64
N LEU A 15 13.93 -3.36 0.02
CA LEU A 15 14.75 -2.29 -0.55
C LEU A 15 15.99 -1.95 0.26
N GLY A 16 16.21 -2.60 1.41
CA GLY A 16 17.34 -2.31 2.26
C GLY A 16 17.29 -0.94 2.92
N VAL A 17 16.09 -0.40 3.12
CA VAL A 17 15.88 0.93 3.66
C VAL A 17 15.56 0.84 5.14
N SER A 18 16.43 1.40 5.99
CA SER A 18 16.20 1.48 7.43
C SER A 18 15.45 2.76 7.76
N THR A 19 14.39 2.63 8.55
CA THR A 19 13.54 3.77 8.92
C THR A 19 13.15 3.67 10.38
N GLY A 20 12.80 4.81 10.99
CA GLY A 20 12.22 4.87 12.32
C GLY A 20 10.72 5.14 12.24
N ALA A 21 9.95 4.65 13.20
CA ALA A 21 8.51 4.81 13.22
C ALA A 21 8.07 6.28 13.17
N SER A 22 8.86 7.17 13.79
CA SER A 22 8.57 8.60 13.82
C SER A 22 8.86 9.33 12.51
N ASP A 23 9.52 8.66 11.55
CA ASP A 23 9.88 9.27 10.27
C ASP A 23 8.73 9.27 9.26
N PHE A 24 7.67 8.54 9.55
CA PHE A 24 6.56 8.34 8.61
C PHE A 24 5.44 9.35 8.77
N GLY A 25 4.95 9.84 7.62
CA GLY A 25 3.63 10.42 7.54
C GLY A 25 2.62 9.33 7.19
N TYR A 26 1.38 9.51 7.62
CA TYR A 26 0.33 8.52 7.37
C TYR A 26 -0.97 9.21 6.96
N GLU A 27 -1.64 8.65 5.97
CA GLU A 27 -3.02 9.02 5.64
C GLU A 27 -3.75 7.79 5.12
N SER A 28 -5.06 7.83 5.17
CA SER A 28 -5.90 6.79 4.59
C SER A 28 -7.02 7.43 3.79
N VAL A 29 -7.44 6.73 2.73
CA VAL A 29 -8.55 7.16 1.90
C VAL A 29 -9.46 5.97 1.64
N THR A 30 -10.76 6.25 1.49
CA THR A 30 -11.75 5.26 1.14
C THR A 30 -12.27 5.60 -0.24
N LEU A 31 -12.14 4.68 -1.18
CA LEU A 31 -12.51 4.90 -2.57
C LEU A 31 -13.25 3.70 -3.13
N ASP A 32 -14.17 3.96 -4.05
CA ASP A 32 -14.68 2.89 -4.89
C ASP A 32 -13.59 2.45 -5.85
N ARG A 33 -13.59 1.19 -6.24
CA ARG A 33 -12.55 0.67 -7.12
C ARG A 33 -12.43 1.46 -8.43
N SER A 34 -13.55 1.95 -8.95
CA SER A 34 -13.57 2.73 -10.18
C SER A 34 -12.88 4.09 -10.07
N GLU A 35 -12.68 4.58 -8.84
CA GLU A 35 -12.02 5.85 -8.58
C GLU A 35 -10.52 5.73 -8.37
N LEU A 36 -10.01 4.50 -8.34
CA LEU A 36 -8.58 4.27 -8.12
C LEU A 36 -7.76 4.70 -9.31
N ASP A 37 -6.64 5.35 -9.00
CA ASP A 37 -5.65 5.67 -10.02
C ASP A 37 -4.97 4.38 -10.47
N THR A 38 -5.15 4.01 -11.72
CA THR A 38 -4.61 2.77 -12.27
C THR A 38 -3.09 2.76 -12.30
N ASP A 39 -2.45 3.94 -12.28
CA ASP A 39 -0.99 4.03 -12.22
C ASP A 39 -0.41 3.53 -10.91
N LEU A 40 -1.22 3.50 -9.85
CA LEU A 40 -0.81 3.01 -8.55
C LEU A 40 -1.00 1.50 -8.38
N LEU A 41 -1.73 0.87 -9.31
CA LEU A 41 -2.09 -0.53 -9.18
C LEU A 41 -1.37 -1.37 -10.21
N PRO A 42 -0.74 -2.47 -9.80
CA PRO A 42 -0.23 -3.45 -10.76
C PRO A 42 -1.36 -4.00 -11.62
N GLY A 43 -1.06 -4.32 -12.88
CA GLY A 43 -2.09 -4.79 -13.82
C GLY A 43 -2.86 -6.01 -13.35
N TYR A 44 -2.25 -6.89 -12.58
CA TYR A 44 -2.94 -8.08 -12.07
C TYR A 44 -4.05 -7.74 -11.07
N PHE A 45 -4.06 -6.54 -10.52
CA PHE A 45 -5.12 -6.12 -9.61
C PHE A 45 -6.47 -6.05 -10.33
N ASP A 46 -6.45 -5.80 -11.63
CA ASP A 46 -7.65 -5.77 -12.44
C ASP A 46 -8.37 -7.12 -12.47
N GLU A 47 -7.67 -8.20 -12.19
CA GLU A 47 -8.22 -9.54 -12.11
C GLU A 47 -9.04 -9.76 -10.84
N ILE A 48 -8.82 -8.93 -9.84
CA ILE A 48 -9.56 -9.01 -8.58
C ILE A 48 -10.88 -8.30 -8.74
N GLN A 49 -11.93 -9.11 -8.86
CA GLN A 49 -13.28 -8.57 -9.02
C GLN A 49 -13.88 -8.26 -7.66
N THR A 50 -14.04 -7.00 -7.37
CA THR A 50 -14.76 -6.56 -6.19
C THR A 50 -15.51 -5.29 -6.54
N ASP A 51 -16.77 -5.23 -6.12
CA ASP A 51 -17.58 -4.02 -6.21
C ASP A 51 -17.50 -3.24 -4.89
N GLU A 52 -16.68 -3.72 -3.97
CA GLU A 52 -16.59 -3.13 -2.64
C GLU A 52 -15.78 -1.85 -2.65
N THR A 53 -16.10 -0.98 -1.70
CA THR A 53 -15.29 0.17 -1.39
C THR A 53 -13.97 -0.29 -0.80
N LEU A 54 -12.89 0.33 -1.21
CA LEU A 54 -11.55 -0.03 -0.76
C LEU A 54 -11.01 1.02 0.21
N LEU A 55 -10.28 0.55 1.21
CA LEU A 55 -9.55 1.41 2.14
C LEU A 55 -8.08 1.31 1.78
N ILE A 56 -7.43 2.44 1.55
CA ILE A 56 -6.02 2.49 1.20
C ILE A 56 -5.27 3.26 2.26
N HIS A 57 -4.25 2.61 2.81
CA HIS A 57 -3.33 3.22 3.77
C HIS A 57 -2.08 3.67 3.02
N PHE A 58 -1.66 4.90 3.27
CA PHE A 58 -0.42 5.45 2.69
C PHE A 58 0.54 5.81 3.81
N TYR A 59 1.77 5.31 3.71
CA TYR A 59 2.86 5.61 4.66
C TYR A 59 3.98 6.27 3.87
N ASN A 60 4.29 7.51 4.22
CA ASN A 60 5.26 8.32 3.49
C ASN A 60 6.55 8.49 4.30
N VAL A 61 7.68 8.21 3.69
CA VAL A 61 8.99 8.47 4.28
C VAL A 61 9.98 8.78 3.15
N ASP A 62 10.61 9.94 3.21
CA ASP A 62 11.52 10.41 2.15
C ASP A 62 10.87 10.31 0.76
N ASP A 63 11.51 9.62 -0.19
CA ASP A 63 10.99 9.39 -1.54
C ASP A 63 10.05 8.20 -1.64
N TYR A 64 9.80 7.52 -0.53
CA TYR A 64 9.07 6.26 -0.53
C TYR A 64 7.65 6.46 -0.07
N ILE A 65 6.74 5.76 -0.72
CA ILE A 65 5.35 5.62 -0.29
C ILE A 65 5.04 4.14 -0.25
N VAL A 66 4.70 3.64 0.93
CA VAL A 66 4.18 2.27 1.07
C VAL A 66 2.67 2.38 1.15
N TYR A 67 1.96 1.69 0.26
CA TYR A 67 0.51 1.68 0.30
C TYR A 67 -0.02 0.27 0.51
N ILE A 68 -1.10 0.18 1.28
CA ILE A 68 -1.78 -1.08 1.55
C ILE A 68 -3.23 -0.91 1.10
N VAL A 69 -3.68 -1.75 0.19
CA VAL A 69 -5.08 -1.75 -0.28
C VAL A 69 -5.83 -2.83 0.49
N ALA A 70 -6.85 -2.43 1.20
CA ALA A 70 -7.64 -3.30 2.06
C ALA A 70 -9.13 -3.17 1.74
N ASP A 71 -9.94 -4.06 2.31
CA ASP A 71 -11.38 -3.91 2.24
C ASP A 71 -11.82 -2.73 3.15
N GLU A 72 -13.06 -2.29 3.03
CA GLU A 72 -13.58 -1.14 3.76
C GLU A 72 -13.44 -1.27 5.27
N LYS A 73 -13.53 -2.49 5.78
CA LYS A 73 -13.45 -2.77 7.23
C LYS A 73 -12.03 -3.03 7.70
N ASP A 74 -11.05 -2.96 6.78
CA ASP A 74 -9.66 -3.26 7.08
C ASP A 74 -9.45 -4.68 7.65
N SER A 75 -10.33 -5.60 7.26
CA SER A 75 -10.28 -6.98 7.72
C SER A 75 -9.49 -7.88 6.77
N ARG A 76 -9.28 -7.44 5.54
CA ARG A 76 -8.56 -8.17 4.52
C ARG A 76 -7.73 -7.23 3.67
N TRP A 77 -6.46 -7.57 3.52
CA TRP A 77 -5.58 -6.83 2.62
C TRP A 77 -5.55 -7.51 1.25
N TRP A 78 -5.68 -6.71 0.21
CA TRP A 78 -5.62 -7.18 -1.17
C TRP A 78 -4.21 -7.13 -1.72
N LEU A 79 -3.52 -6.01 -1.49
CA LEU A 79 -2.17 -5.87 -1.99
C LEU A 79 -1.41 -4.80 -1.20
N VAL A 80 -0.07 -4.88 -1.26
CA VAL A 80 0.82 -3.85 -0.76
C VAL A 80 1.79 -3.48 -1.88
N GLY A 81 2.14 -2.21 -1.95
CA GLY A 81 3.11 -1.72 -2.91
C GLY A 81 4.02 -0.69 -2.30
N ILE A 82 5.18 -0.52 -2.92
CA ILE A 82 6.14 0.51 -2.56
C ILE A 82 6.43 1.34 -3.81
N LEU A 83 6.21 2.65 -3.71
CA LEU A 83 6.60 3.59 -4.74
C LEU A 83 7.88 4.27 -4.29
N LYS A 84 8.83 4.41 -5.21
CA LYS A 84 10.03 5.21 -5.00
C LYS A 84 10.04 6.31 -6.05
N SER A 85 10.02 7.56 -5.59
CA SER A 85 9.97 8.74 -6.46
C SER A 85 8.83 8.63 -7.49
N GLY A 86 7.68 8.13 -7.06
CA GLY A 86 6.49 8.00 -7.88
C GLY A 86 6.45 6.78 -8.80
N LYS A 87 7.46 5.92 -8.75
CA LYS A 87 7.52 4.71 -9.59
C LYS A 87 7.39 3.46 -8.74
N LEU A 88 6.67 2.48 -9.26
CA LEU A 88 6.48 1.21 -8.55
C LEU A 88 7.81 0.47 -8.43
N ALA A 89 8.27 0.28 -7.19
CA ALA A 89 9.51 -0.43 -6.88
C ALA A 89 9.26 -1.85 -6.39
N TYR A 90 8.10 -2.11 -5.80
CA TYR A 90 7.75 -3.42 -5.27
C TYR A 90 6.23 -3.52 -5.15
N SER A 91 5.70 -4.69 -5.41
CA SER A 91 4.30 -4.97 -5.12
C SER A 91 4.11 -6.44 -4.78
N ARG A 92 3.13 -6.71 -3.94
CA ARG A 92 2.76 -8.06 -3.56
C ARG A 92 1.25 -8.14 -3.38
N ARG A 93 0.65 -9.16 -4.00
CA ARG A 93 -0.76 -9.47 -3.83
C ARG A 93 -0.90 -10.47 -2.69
N PHE A 94 -1.85 -10.21 -1.81
CA PHE A 94 -2.19 -11.17 -0.75
C PHE A 94 -3.23 -12.15 -1.31
N ASP A 95 -2.73 -13.23 -1.89
CA ASP A 95 -3.60 -14.26 -2.40
C ASP A 95 -4.06 -15.19 -1.30
N LEU A 96 -5.00 -15.43 -1.42
CA LEU A 96 -5.91 -16.38 -1.04
C LEU A 96 -5.43 -17.81 -0.92
#